data_4485d2c2e57a41fbafec3d1c96e7a607
#
_entry.id   4485d2c2e57a41fbafec3d1c96e7a607
#
_cell.length_a   1.000
_cell.length_b   1.000
_cell.length_c   1.000
_cell.angle_alpha   90.00
_cell.angle_beta   90.00
_cell.angle_gamma   90.00
#
_symmetry.space_group_name_H-M   'P 1'
#
loop_
_entity.id
_entity.type
_entity.pdbx_description
1 polymer ?
#
loop_
_entity_poly.entity_id
_entity_poly.type
_entity_poly.pdbx_seq_one_letter_code
_entity_poly.pdbx_strand_id
1 'polypeptide(L)'
;MQILNTLTIFFVLACNILHKTTNFAPSIRIYFVTMIDTIINAALRAGRAIMNIYNHPDLDWQVERKADNSPLTLADRESHRVIAEALEATPYPLLSEEGAHLPYDERKDWHSLWIVDPLDGTKEFLKKNDEFTVNIALVTDGVPVMGVIYVPAKHQLFWGEKGQGAFTAEVDPETLHVGKPEALPLKGADWGRPFRVVASRSHLSPETETFITDLRRHHPDLEMVSAGSSLKLCLVAEGKADIYPRLAPTMEWDTAAGHAIALAAGRKVLDAQTDLPLTYNKEDLHNPWFVVK
;
A
#
# COMPACT_ATOMS: atom_id res chain seq x y z
N MET A 1 10.93 28.24 16.95
CA MET A 1 10.06 27.33 16.16
C MET A 1 9.54 27.92 14.83
N GLN A 2 9.54 29.23 14.62
CA GLN A 2 9.14 29.87 13.34
C GLN A 2 10.25 29.93 12.26
N ILE A 3 11.50 29.80 12.62
CA ILE A 3 12.64 29.96 11.68
C ILE A 3 12.89 28.67 10.84
N LEU A 4 12.58 27.48 11.37
CA LEU A 4 12.73 26.23 10.62
C LEU A 4 11.69 26.07 9.48
N ASN A 5 10.45 26.52 9.68
CA ASN A 5 9.42 26.43 8.63
C ASN A 5 9.71 27.36 7.43
N THR A 6 10.33 28.50 7.66
CA THR A 6 10.66 29.44 6.59
C THR A 6 11.80 28.94 5.69
N LEU A 7 12.77 28.22 6.26
CA LEU A 7 13.88 27.61 5.51
C LEU A 7 13.39 26.46 4.62
N THR A 8 12.45 25.63 5.09
CA THR A 8 11.90 24.50 4.30
C THR A 8 11.08 25.01 3.12
N ILE A 9 10.26 26.07 3.30
CA ILE A 9 9.47 26.68 2.22
C ILE A 9 10.38 27.38 1.19
N PHE A 10 11.45 28.07 1.64
CA PHE A 10 12.44 28.64 0.73
C PHE A 10 13.23 27.59 -0.04
N PHE A 11 13.53 26.46 0.57
CA PHE A 11 14.23 25.36 -0.08
C PHE A 11 13.39 24.69 -1.17
N VAL A 12 12.09 24.46 -0.92
CA VAL A 12 11.16 23.87 -1.90
C VAL A 12 10.89 24.85 -3.06
N LEU A 13 10.75 26.15 -2.79
CA LEU A 13 10.61 27.18 -3.84
C LEU A 13 11.90 27.36 -4.66
N ALA A 14 13.06 27.32 -4.04
CA ALA A 14 14.36 27.38 -4.73
C ALA A 14 14.59 26.16 -5.65
N CYS A 15 14.17 24.96 -5.22
CA CYS A 15 14.23 23.74 -6.05
C CYS A 15 13.34 23.82 -7.30
N ASN A 16 12.13 24.37 -7.18
CA ASN A 16 11.23 24.53 -8.33
C ASN A 16 11.68 25.61 -9.34
N ILE A 17 12.43 26.60 -8.89
CA ILE A 17 13.00 27.66 -9.78
C ILE A 17 14.26 27.15 -10.48
N LEU A 18 15.11 26.37 -9.79
CA LEU A 18 16.34 25.78 -10.36
C LEU A 18 16.06 24.73 -11.45
N HIS A 19 14.90 24.08 -11.42
CA HIS A 19 14.54 23.08 -12.44
C HIS A 19 14.25 23.68 -13.83
N LYS A 20 14.07 25.01 -13.93
CA LYS A 20 13.73 25.70 -15.19
C LYS A 20 14.86 26.45 -15.88
N THR A 21 16.04 26.61 -15.28
CA THR A 21 17.01 27.60 -15.80
C THR A 21 18.48 27.21 -15.89
N THR A 22 18.89 25.94 -15.71
CA THR A 22 20.33 25.65 -15.78
C THR A 22 20.67 24.43 -16.64
N ASN A 23 21.36 24.68 -17.75
CA ASN A 23 22.22 23.71 -18.42
C ASN A 23 23.44 23.43 -17.53
N PHE A 24 23.33 22.47 -16.62
CA PHE A 24 24.49 21.98 -15.87
C PHE A 24 25.24 20.89 -16.64
N ALA A 25 26.55 20.94 -16.58
CA ALA A 25 27.44 19.94 -17.14
C ALA A 25 27.12 18.52 -16.62
N PRO A 26 27.36 17.44 -17.39
CA PRO A 26 26.85 16.09 -17.10
C PRO A 26 27.40 15.39 -15.85
N SER A 27 28.24 16.04 -15.04
CA SER A 27 29.05 15.40 -14.00
C SER A 27 28.57 15.58 -12.56
N ILE A 28 27.49 16.35 -12.29
CA ILE A 28 26.93 16.48 -10.94
C ILE A 28 25.40 16.36 -11.02
N ARG A 29 24.86 15.14 -11.17
CA ARG A 29 23.48 14.83 -10.83
C ARG A 29 23.41 14.65 -9.31
N ILE A 30 23.06 15.70 -8.59
CA ILE A 30 22.59 15.57 -7.21
C ILE A 30 21.20 14.92 -7.31
N TYR A 31 21.11 13.62 -7.06
CA TYR A 31 19.84 12.94 -6.92
C TYR A 31 19.22 13.39 -5.59
N PHE A 32 18.25 14.28 -5.66
CA PHE A 32 17.36 14.50 -4.52
C PHE A 32 16.53 13.25 -4.33
N VAL A 33 16.77 12.54 -3.25
CA VAL A 33 15.89 11.43 -2.84
C VAL A 33 14.56 12.04 -2.43
N THR A 34 13.50 11.70 -3.14
CA THR A 34 12.15 12.15 -2.81
C THR A 34 11.56 11.29 -1.69
N MET A 35 10.46 11.74 -1.09
CA MET A 35 9.78 10.96 -0.05
C MET A 35 9.28 9.62 -0.61
N ILE A 36 8.78 9.62 -1.85
CA ILE A 36 8.34 8.37 -2.51
C ILE A 36 9.51 7.41 -2.73
N ASP A 37 10.70 7.91 -3.11
CA ASP A 37 11.90 7.06 -3.27
C ASP A 37 12.32 6.45 -1.92
N THR A 38 12.17 7.19 -0.82
CA THR A 38 12.46 6.71 0.53
C THR A 38 11.59 5.50 0.88
N ILE A 39 10.28 5.60 0.68
CA ILE A 39 9.37 4.49 1.03
C ILE A 39 9.42 3.34 0.02
N ILE A 40 9.72 3.58 -1.25
CA ILE A 40 10.03 2.52 -2.22
C ILE A 40 11.24 1.73 -1.74
N ASN A 41 12.36 2.39 -1.42
CA ASN A 41 13.54 1.72 -0.92
C ASN A 41 13.29 0.96 0.39
N ALA A 42 12.49 1.53 1.30
CA ALA A 42 12.09 0.85 2.54
C ALA A 42 11.32 -0.43 2.24
N ALA A 43 10.30 -0.38 1.37
CA ALA A 43 9.49 -1.54 0.98
C ALA A 43 10.33 -2.64 0.29
N LEU A 44 11.25 -2.27 -0.59
CA LEU A 44 12.12 -3.22 -1.29
C LEU A 44 13.08 -3.92 -0.32
N ARG A 45 13.70 -3.17 0.60
CA ARG A 45 14.59 -3.74 1.64
C ARG A 45 13.83 -4.64 2.61
N ALA A 46 12.63 -4.24 3.02
CA ALA A 46 11.74 -5.04 3.85
C ALA A 46 11.33 -6.34 3.13
N GLY A 47 10.93 -6.24 1.87
CA GLY A 47 10.61 -7.41 1.04
C GLY A 47 11.80 -8.36 0.88
N ARG A 48 13.02 -7.86 0.74
CA ARG A 48 14.24 -8.71 0.75
C ARG A 48 14.42 -9.42 2.08
N ALA A 49 14.20 -8.74 3.21
CA ALA A 49 14.28 -9.36 4.53
C ALA A 49 13.23 -10.48 4.68
N ILE A 50 12.00 -10.24 4.23
CA ILE A 50 10.94 -11.27 4.18
C ILE A 50 11.38 -12.46 3.32
N MET A 51 11.87 -12.24 2.09
CA MET A 51 12.26 -13.31 1.17
C MET A 51 13.45 -14.12 1.66
N ASN A 52 14.37 -13.52 2.42
CA ASN A 52 15.45 -14.24 3.07
C ASN A 52 14.93 -15.28 4.08
N ILE A 53 13.84 -14.99 4.77
CA ILE A 53 13.19 -15.94 5.68
C ILE A 53 12.32 -16.92 4.89
N TYR A 54 11.53 -16.42 3.94
CA TYR A 54 10.64 -17.22 3.12
C TYR A 54 11.33 -18.35 2.38
N ASN A 55 12.53 -18.10 1.85
CA ASN A 55 13.31 -19.07 1.08
C ASN A 55 14.14 -20.05 1.94
N HIS A 56 14.15 -19.88 3.26
CA HIS A 56 14.90 -20.76 4.18
C HIS A 56 13.92 -21.49 5.10
N PRO A 57 13.32 -22.60 4.64
CA PRO A 57 12.35 -23.38 5.43
C PRO A 57 12.94 -24.03 6.68
N ASP A 58 14.26 -24.17 6.75
CA ASP A 58 14.98 -24.72 7.91
C ASP A 58 15.14 -23.70 9.05
N LEU A 59 14.86 -22.41 8.79
CA LEU A 59 14.83 -21.40 9.84
C LEU A 59 13.59 -21.60 10.72
N ASP A 60 13.75 -21.44 12.02
CA ASP A 60 12.63 -21.27 12.92
C ASP A 60 11.96 -19.92 12.61
N TRP A 61 10.81 -19.94 12.01
CA TRP A 61 10.05 -18.73 11.68
C TRP A 61 9.42 -18.05 12.88
N GLN A 62 9.61 -18.62 14.09
CA GLN A 62 9.11 -18.08 15.35
C GLN A 62 7.62 -17.70 15.28
N VAL A 63 6.81 -18.62 14.76
CA VAL A 63 5.37 -18.37 14.57
C VAL A 63 4.69 -18.25 15.91
N GLU A 64 4.22 -17.06 16.23
CA GLU A 64 3.42 -16.75 17.41
C GLU A 64 1.98 -16.45 16.99
N ARG A 65 1.08 -16.36 17.97
CA ARG A 65 -0.28 -15.92 17.75
C ARG A 65 -0.53 -14.62 18.53
N LYS A 66 -1.02 -13.61 17.81
CA LYS A 66 -1.48 -12.34 18.41
C LYS A 66 -2.76 -12.57 19.21
N ALA A 67 -3.22 -11.55 19.93
CA ALA A 67 -4.43 -11.61 20.74
C ALA A 67 -5.71 -11.91 19.92
N ASP A 68 -5.73 -11.52 18.65
CA ASP A 68 -6.80 -11.78 17.69
C ASP A 68 -6.65 -13.13 16.95
N ASN A 69 -5.73 -14.00 17.38
CA ASN A 69 -5.38 -15.27 16.74
C ASN A 69 -4.71 -15.15 15.35
N SER A 70 -4.36 -13.97 14.86
CA SER A 70 -3.55 -13.84 13.65
C SER A 70 -2.12 -14.32 13.90
N PRO A 71 -1.44 -14.89 12.90
CA PRO A 71 -0.05 -15.29 13.05
C PRO A 71 0.88 -14.07 13.02
N LEU A 72 1.95 -14.13 13.79
CA LEU A 72 3.09 -13.22 13.77
C LEU A 72 4.35 -14.07 13.56
N THR A 73 5.20 -13.68 12.65
CA THR A 73 6.43 -14.41 12.33
C THR A 73 7.68 -13.54 12.48
N LEU A 74 8.85 -14.16 12.40
CA LEU A 74 10.12 -13.43 12.31
C LEU A 74 10.15 -12.49 11.09
N ALA A 75 9.47 -12.85 9.98
CA ALA A 75 9.42 -12.03 8.78
C ALA A 75 8.67 -10.72 9.00
N ASP A 76 7.56 -10.74 9.75
CA ASP A 76 6.81 -9.54 10.13
C ASP A 76 7.70 -8.59 10.93
N ARG A 77 8.42 -9.11 11.94
CA ARG A 77 9.30 -8.32 12.82
C ARG A 77 10.48 -7.71 12.07
N GLU A 78 11.16 -8.48 11.22
CA GLU A 78 12.31 -7.98 10.45
C GLU A 78 11.87 -6.95 9.40
N SER A 79 10.73 -7.17 8.75
CA SER A 79 10.14 -6.19 7.85
C SER A 79 9.82 -4.88 8.58
N HIS A 80 9.13 -4.97 9.73
CA HIS A 80 8.82 -3.80 10.56
C HIS A 80 10.10 -3.03 10.95
N ARG A 81 11.13 -3.72 11.44
CA ARG A 81 12.39 -3.10 11.84
C ARG A 81 13.02 -2.31 10.68
N VAL A 82 13.11 -2.91 9.50
CA VAL A 82 13.70 -2.28 8.31
C VAL A 82 12.92 -1.03 7.89
N ILE A 83 11.58 -1.09 7.93
CA ILE A 83 10.73 0.05 7.58
C ILE A 83 10.84 1.15 8.63
N ALA A 84 10.75 0.82 9.90
CA ALA A 84 10.83 1.78 10.99
C ALA A 84 12.15 2.57 10.95
N GLU A 85 13.29 1.87 10.81
CA GLU A 85 14.61 2.51 10.66
C GLU A 85 14.67 3.47 9.44
N ALA A 86 14.07 3.10 8.31
CA ALA A 86 14.05 3.95 7.13
C ALA A 86 13.19 5.21 7.32
N LEU A 87 12.12 5.11 8.11
CA LEU A 87 11.18 6.20 8.35
C LEU A 87 11.58 7.12 9.51
N GLU A 88 12.52 6.72 10.39
CA GLU A 88 13.04 7.56 11.49
C GLU A 88 13.60 8.92 11.02
N ALA A 89 14.15 8.95 9.80
CA ALA A 89 14.66 10.20 9.22
C ALA A 89 13.57 11.15 8.73
N THR A 90 12.30 10.74 8.76
CA THR A 90 11.15 11.53 8.33
C THR A 90 10.50 12.24 9.51
N PRO A 91 9.80 13.39 9.29
CA PRO A 91 9.18 14.13 10.38
C PRO A 91 7.85 13.57 10.86
N TYR A 92 7.42 12.42 10.36
CA TYR A 92 6.08 11.88 10.60
C TYR A 92 6.13 10.68 11.55
N PRO A 93 5.20 10.60 12.52
CA PRO A 93 5.09 9.43 13.40
C PRO A 93 4.63 8.20 12.62
N LEU A 94 4.90 7.02 13.20
CA LEU A 94 4.62 5.72 12.62
C LEU A 94 3.48 5.02 13.38
N LEU A 95 2.43 4.64 12.67
CA LEU A 95 1.41 3.69 13.07
C LEU A 95 1.61 2.40 12.25
N SER A 96 2.04 1.33 12.91
CA SER A 96 2.34 0.06 12.25
C SER A 96 1.62 -1.08 12.95
N GLU A 97 1.18 -2.09 12.18
CA GLU A 97 0.57 -3.31 12.74
C GLU A 97 1.46 -3.97 13.79
N GLU A 98 2.78 -3.98 13.56
CA GLU A 98 3.76 -4.59 14.47
C GLU A 98 4.43 -3.58 15.41
N GLY A 99 3.93 -2.35 15.43
CA GLY A 99 4.42 -1.28 16.29
C GLY A 99 3.77 -1.26 17.67
N ALA A 100 4.12 -0.24 18.46
CA ALA A 100 3.46 0.02 19.71
C ALA A 100 1.98 0.41 19.47
N HIS A 101 1.06 -0.20 20.21
CA HIS A 101 -0.35 0.19 20.20
C HIS A 101 -0.54 1.49 20.97
N LEU A 102 -0.43 2.61 20.27
CA LEU A 102 -0.60 3.94 20.87
C LEU A 102 -2.09 4.25 21.08
N PRO A 103 -2.48 4.71 22.29
CA PRO A 103 -3.82 5.19 22.56
C PRO A 103 -4.21 6.31 21.58
N TYR A 104 -5.52 6.46 21.32
CA TYR A 104 -6.01 7.48 20.40
C TYR A 104 -5.62 8.90 20.85
N ASP A 105 -5.64 9.17 22.15
CA ASP A 105 -5.26 10.48 22.70
C ASP A 105 -3.82 10.90 22.37
N GLU A 106 -2.92 9.96 22.12
CA GLU A 106 -1.54 10.26 21.72
C GLU A 106 -1.40 10.55 20.21
N ARG A 107 -2.33 10.06 19.38
CA ARG A 107 -2.24 10.14 17.92
C ARG A 107 -3.34 10.98 17.25
N LYS A 108 -4.39 11.38 17.97
CA LYS A 108 -5.53 12.13 17.41
C LYS A 108 -5.15 13.46 16.76
N ASP A 109 -4.07 14.09 17.23
CA ASP A 109 -3.56 15.36 16.73
C ASP A 109 -2.46 15.19 15.68
N TRP A 110 -2.20 13.98 15.20
CA TRP A 110 -1.26 13.75 14.12
C TRP A 110 -1.85 14.13 12.78
N HIS A 111 -1.48 15.28 12.26
CA HIS A 111 -1.91 15.74 10.93
C HIS A 111 -1.36 14.88 9.81
N SER A 112 -0.14 14.40 9.93
CA SER A 112 0.47 13.47 8.97
C SER A 112 1.16 12.35 9.72
N LEU A 113 0.98 11.11 9.24
CA LEU A 113 1.57 9.91 9.83
C LEU A 113 1.83 8.85 8.76
N TRP A 114 2.79 7.99 9.05
CA TRP A 114 2.95 6.73 8.33
C TRP A 114 1.98 5.69 8.84
N ILE A 115 1.28 5.01 7.94
CA ILE A 115 0.51 3.80 8.24
C ILE A 115 1.14 2.64 7.49
N VAL A 116 1.53 1.59 8.22
CA VAL A 116 2.36 0.50 7.70
C VAL A 116 1.80 -0.86 8.10
N ASP A 117 1.69 -1.73 7.11
CA ASP A 117 1.62 -3.18 7.32
C ASP A 117 2.92 -3.80 6.80
N PRO A 118 3.79 -4.27 7.69
CA PRO A 118 5.09 -4.81 7.30
C PRO A 118 5.01 -6.09 6.48
N LEU A 119 3.96 -6.91 6.71
CA LEU A 119 3.69 -8.14 5.98
C LEU A 119 2.20 -8.45 5.99
N ASP A 120 1.43 -7.82 5.07
CA ASP A 120 0.04 -8.19 4.85
C ASP A 120 -0.05 -9.56 4.17
N GLY A 121 -0.85 -10.44 4.76
CA GLY A 121 -1.00 -11.81 4.28
C GLY A 121 -0.05 -12.81 4.93
N THR A 122 0.18 -12.73 6.24
CA THR A 122 1.01 -13.70 6.98
C THR A 122 0.50 -15.14 6.82
N LYS A 123 -0.82 -15.34 6.64
CA LYS A 123 -1.40 -16.66 6.32
C LYS A 123 -0.97 -17.15 4.94
N GLU A 124 -0.92 -16.27 3.97
CA GLU A 124 -0.45 -16.51 2.60
C GLU A 124 1.06 -16.82 2.60
N PHE A 125 1.84 -16.09 3.37
CA PHE A 125 3.26 -16.34 3.62
C PHE A 125 3.48 -17.76 4.17
N LEU A 126 2.76 -18.14 5.24
CA LEU A 126 2.86 -19.47 5.85
C LEU A 126 2.42 -20.60 4.90
N LYS A 127 1.46 -20.35 4.02
CA LYS A 127 0.98 -21.33 3.02
C LYS A 127 1.84 -21.39 1.77
N LYS A 128 2.85 -20.55 1.64
CA LYS A 128 3.73 -20.48 0.45
C LYS A 128 2.97 -20.25 -0.86
N ASN A 129 1.99 -19.33 -0.87
CA ASN A 129 1.21 -19.03 -2.08
C ASN A 129 1.62 -17.74 -2.80
N ASP A 130 2.68 -17.06 -2.34
CA ASP A 130 3.29 -15.88 -2.96
C ASP A 130 2.39 -14.63 -3.02
N GLU A 131 1.31 -14.58 -2.23
CA GLU A 131 0.33 -13.49 -2.24
C GLU A 131 0.38 -12.65 -0.94
N PHE A 132 1.57 -12.27 -0.51
CA PHE A 132 1.80 -11.37 0.62
C PHE A 132 2.49 -10.08 0.15
N THR A 133 2.27 -8.99 0.90
CA THR A 133 2.73 -7.66 0.48
C THR A 133 3.35 -6.87 1.64
N VAL A 134 4.20 -5.91 1.30
CA VAL A 134 4.67 -4.84 2.19
C VAL A 134 3.90 -3.59 1.82
N ASN A 135 3.22 -2.97 2.79
CA ASN A 135 2.36 -1.80 2.58
C ASN A 135 2.87 -0.62 3.39
N ILE A 136 3.16 0.50 2.73
CA ILE A 136 3.60 1.75 3.38
C ILE A 136 2.77 2.91 2.82
N ALA A 137 2.13 3.68 3.67
CA ALA A 137 1.34 4.84 3.27
C ALA A 137 1.69 6.08 4.09
N LEU A 138 1.71 7.25 3.45
CA LEU A 138 1.62 8.54 4.12
C LEU A 138 0.16 9.01 4.08
N VAL A 139 -0.38 9.27 5.26
CA VAL A 139 -1.71 9.82 5.43
C VAL A 139 -1.60 11.24 5.95
N THR A 140 -2.36 12.18 5.37
CA THR A 140 -2.43 13.57 5.83
C THR A 140 -3.89 13.97 6.02
N ASP A 141 -4.23 14.48 7.20
CA ASP A 141 -5.60 14.86 7.58
C ASP A 141 -6.63 13.77 7.26
N GLY A 142 -6.28 12.51 7.60
CA GLY A 142 -7.12 11.34 7.40
C GLY A 142 -7.22 10.84 5.95
N VAL A 143 -6.49 11.45 5.00
CA VAL A 143 -6.49 11.07 3.58
C VAL A 143 -5.15 10.46 3.17
N PRO A 144 -5.10 9.28 2.55
CA PRO A 144 -3.86 8.72 2.02
C PRO A 144 -3.38 9.57 0.82
N VAL A 145 -2.17 10.12 0.94
CA VAL A 145 -1.60 11.01 -0.08
C VAL A 145 -0.47 10.35 -0.87
N MET A 146 0.13 9.30 -0.30
CA MET A 146 1.21 8.54 -0.91
C MET A 146 1.14 7.09 -0.44
N GLY A 147 1.43 6.13 -1.32
CA GLY A 147 1.41 4.73 -0.95
C GLY A 147 2.32 3.89 -1.82
N VAL A 148 2.89 2.86 -1.21
CA VAL A 148 3.70 1.84 -1.85
C VAL A 148 3.21 0.47 -1.41
N ILE A 149 3.03 -0.44 -2.37
CA ILE A 149 2.81 -1.87 -2.16
C ILE A 149 3.89 -2.61 -2.92
N TYR A 150 4.68 -3.41 -2.21
CA TYR A 150 5.62 -4.33 -2.83
C TYR A 150 5.18 -5.77 -2.62
N VAL A 151 5.23 -6.59 -3.67
CA VAL A 151 4.90 -8.01 -3.67
C VAL A 151 6.21 -8.79 -3.83
N PRO A 152 6.90 -9.14 -2.73
CA PRO A 152 8.28 -9.63 -2.81
C PRO A 152 8.43 -10.91 -3.62
N ALA A 153 7.52 -11.87 -3.44
CA ALA A 153 7.57 -13.15 -4.13
C ALA A 153 7.26 -13.07 -5.64
N LYS A 154 6.61 -11.96 -6.08
CA LYS A 154 6.28 -11.72 -7.50
C LYS A 154 7.15 -10.62 -8.11
N HIS A 155 8.07 -10.05 -7.34
CA HIS A 155 8.95 -8.96 -7.77
C HIS A 155 8.20 -7.77 -8.35
N GLN A 156 6.97 -7.51 -7.89
CA GLN A 156 6.09 -6.48 -8.41
C GLN A 156 5.94 -5.33 -7.42
N LEU A 157 6.21 -4.12 -7.90
CA LEU A 157 6.08 -2.89 -7.14
C LEU A 157 4.91 -2.06 -7.68
N PHE A 158 4.12 -1.51 -6.75
CA PHE A 158 3.07 -0.52 -7.02
C PHE A 158 3.31 0.70 -6.16
N TRP A 159 3.11 1.89 -6.72
CA TRP A 159 3.14 3.12 -5.94
C TRP A 159 2.21 4.18 -6.53
N GLY A 160 1.79 5.09 -5.68
CA GLY A 160 0.97 6.22 -6.09
C GLY A 160 1.18 7.41 -5.18
N GLU A 161 1.12 8.60 -5.77
CA GLU A 161 1.26 9.87 -5.06
C GLU A 161 0.22 10.86 -5.59
N LYS A 162 -0.44 11.57 -4.69
CA LYS A 162 -1.46 12.57 -5.01
C LYS A 162 -0.90 13.64 -5.96
N GLY A 163 -1.53 13.76 -7.13
CA GLY A 163 -1.12 14.72 -8.15
C GLY A 163 0.03 14.28 -9.07
N GLN A 164 0.67 13.12 -8.78
CA GLN A 164 1.74 12.56 -9.62
C GLN A 164 1.29 11.32 -10.41
N GLY A 165 0.17 10.72 -10.01
CA GLY A 165 -0.36 9.49 -10.62
C GLY A 165 0.08 8.23 -9.88
N ALA A 166 -0.30 7.08 -10.42
CA ALA A 166 0.06 5.77 -9.91
C ALA A 166 0.82 4.97 -10.97
N PHE A 167 1.68 4.08 -10.52
CA PHE A 167 2.59 3.31 -11.38
C PHE A 167 2.78 1.90 -10.85
N THR A 168 3.24 1.03 -11.73
CA THR A 168 3.75 -0.30 -11.39
C THR A 168 5.06 -0.55 -12.13
N ALA A 169 5.92 -1.40 -11.57
CA ALA A 169 7.16 -1.85 -12.22
C ALA A 169 7.57 -3.22 -11.69
N GLU A 170 8.30 -3.98 -12.50
CA GLU A 170 9.06 -5.13 -12.04
C GLU A 170 10.31 -4.68 -11.29
N VAL A 171 10.73 -5.49 -10.32
CA VAL A 171 11.92 -5.25 -9.50
C VAL A 171 12.89 -6.40 -9.71
N ASP A 172 14.15 -6.08 -10.01
CA ASP A 172 15.21 -7.07 -10.01
C ASP A 172 15.48 -7.53 -8.56
N PRO A 173 15.27 -8.83 -8.21
CA PRO A 173 15.36 -9.31 -6.84
C PRO A 173 16.78 -9.25 -6.26
N GLU A 174 17.81 -9.34 -7.11
CA GLU A 174 19.20 -9.37 -6.68
C GLU A 174 19.71 -7.94 -6.37
N THR A 175 19.39 -7.01 -7.25
CA THR A 175 19.90 -5.63 -7.15
C THR A 175 18.94 -4.67 -6.49
N LEU A 176 17.64 -5.02 -6.37
CA LEU A 176 16.51 -4.16 -6.02
C LEU A 176 16.32 -2.97 -6.99
N HIS A 177 16.85 -3.10 -8.20
CA HIS A 177 16.60 -2.10 -9.22
C HIS A 177 15.16 -2.14 -9.67
N VAL A 178 14.49 -0.98 -9.62
CA VAL A 178 13.13 -0.80 -10.14
C VAL A 178 13.21 -0.63 -11.65
N GLY A 179 12.54 -1.50 -12.38
CA GLY A 179 12.45 -1.48 -13.83
C GLY A 179 11.70 -0.25 -14.36
N LYS A 180 11.36 -0.27 -15.64
CA LYS A 180 10.64 0.86 -16.25
C LYS A 180 9.23 0.98 -15.67
N PRO A 181 8.85 2.15 -15.11
CA PRO A 181 7.49 2.37 -14.62
C PRO A 181 6.43 2.33 -15.74
N GLU A 182 5.31 1.68 -15.45
CA GLU A 182 4.10 1.73 -16.26
C GLU A 182 3.00 2.46 -15.48
N ALA A 183 2.38 3.45 -16.12
CA ALA A 183 1.32 4.26 -15.49
C ALA A 183 0.04 3.44 -15.31
N LEU A 184 -0.66 3.67 -14.21
CA LEU A 184 -1.95 3.06 -13.90
C LEU A 184 -3.11 4.04 -14.16
N PRO A 185 -4.29 3.54 -14.62
CA PRO A 185 -4.53 2.15 -15.02
C PRO A 185 -3.73 1.77 -16.27
N LEU A 186 -3.39 0.49 -16.39
CA LEU A 186 -2.66 -0.05 -17.54
C LEU A 186 -3.48 0.14 -18.81
N LYS A 187 -2.82 0.61 -19.87
CA LYS A 187 -3.48 0.86 -21.15
C LYS A 187 -4.10 -0.42 -21.71
N GLY A 188 -5.41 -0.41 -21.90
CA GLY A 188 -6.15 -1.52 -22.48
C GLY A 188 -6.42 -2.69 -21.54
N ALA A 189 -6.15 -2.56 -20.24
CA ALA A 189 -6.40 -3.62 -19.26
C ALA A 189 -7.89 -4.04 -19.17
N ASP A 190 -8.80 -3.13 -19.52
CA ASP A 190 -10.25 -3.30 -19.52
C ASP A 190 -10.86 -3.60 -20.91
N TRP A 191 -10.04 -3.56 -21.98
CA TRP A 191 -10.56 -3.70 -23.34
C TRP A 191 -11.05 -5.11 -23.65
N GLY A 192 -12.31 -5.19 -24.13
CA GLY A 192 -12.87 -6.43 -24.69
C GLY A 192 -13.02 -7.58 -23.70
N ARG A 193 -12.92 -7.33 -22.39
CA ARG A 193 -13.11 -8.31 -21.34
C ARG A 193 -14.45 -8.15 -20.61
N PRO A 194 -15.00 -9.21 -19.99
CA PRO A 194 -16.13 -9.11 -19.09
C PRO A 194 -15.84 -8.21 -17.88
N PHE A 195 -16.90 -7.74 -17.22
CA PHE A 195 -16.81 -7.04 -15.94
C PHE A 195 -16.20 -7.97 -14.88
N ARG A 196 -15.17 -7.52 -14.17
CA ARG A 196 -14.44 -8.32 -13.20
C ARG A 196 -14.61 -7.81 -11.78
N VAL A 197 -15.04 -8.72 -10.91
CA VAL A 197 -15.09 -8.53 -9.46
C VAL A 197 -13.90 -9.23 -8.82
N VAL A 198 -13.08 -8.51 -8.08
CA VAL A 198 -12.05 -9.16 -7.28
C VAL A 198 -12.55 -9.37 -5.85
N ALA A 199 -12.36 -10.60 -5.34
CA ALA A 199 -12.75 -10.97 -3.99
C ALA A 199 -11.73 -11.91 -3.34
N SER A 200 -11.85 -12.11 -2.03
CA SER A 200 -11.01 -13.08 -1.31
C SER A 200 -11.32 -14.51 -1.76
N ARG A 201 -10.27 -15.29 -2.00
CA ARG A 201 -10.41 -16.72 -2.34
C ARG A 201 -10.95 -17.56 -1.18
N SER A 202 -10.62 -17.19 0.05
CA SER A 202 -10.83 -18.00 1.25
C SER A 202 -11.95 -17.48 2.16
N HIS A 203 -12.44 -16.26 1.93
CA HIS A 203 -13.38 -15.58 2.84
C HIS A 203 -14.41 -14.77 2.04
N LEU A 204 -15.27 -15.47 1.30
CA LEU A 204 -16.43 -14.83 0.71
C LEU A 204 -17.54 -14.81 1.79
N SER A 205 -17.86 -13.61 2.29
CA SER A 205 -18.97 -13.48 3.25
C SER A 205 -20.32 -13.54 2.53
N PRO A 206 -21.42 -13.94 3.21
CA PRO A 206 -22.75 -13.92 2.63
C PRO A 206 -23.16 -12.58 2.04
N GLU A 207 -22.70 -11.48 2.65
CA GLU A 207 -22.94 -10.12 2.17
C GLU A 207 -22.21 -9.86 0.85
N THR A 208 -20.96 -10.34 0.74
CA THR A 208 -20.19 -10.24 -0.51
C THR A 208 -20.83 -11.08 -1.62
N GLU A 209 -21.32 -12.27 -1.32
CA GLU A 209 -22.06 -13.11 -2.27
C GLU A 209 -23.34 -12.43 -2.76
N THR A 210 -24.08 -11.81 -1.86
CA THR A 210 -25.29 -11.03 -2.19
C THR A 210 -24.94 -9.87 -3.10
N PHE A 211 -23.92 -9.10 -2.77
CA PHE A 211 -23.43 -7.98 -3.58
C PHE A 211 -23.05 -8.42 -5.01
N ILE A 212 -22.32 -9.53 -5.13
CA ILE A 212 -21.94 -10.10 -6.44
C ILE A 212 -23.17 -10.58 -7.23
N THR A 213 -24.14 -11.16 -6.55
CA THR A 213 -25.40 -11.62 -7.17
C THR A 213 -26.19 -10.45 -7.75
N ASP A 214 -26.22 -9.31 -7.05
CA ASP A 214 -26.85 -8.09 -7.54
C ASP A 214 -26.10 -7.49 -8.74
N LEU A 215 -24.77 -7.50 -8.71
CA LEU A 215 -23.95 -7.08 -9.86
C LEU A 215 -24.22 -7.94 -11.11
N ARG A 216 -24.44 -9.25 -10.97
CA ARG A 216 -24.73 -10.14 -12.11
C ARG A 216 -26.03 -9.79 -12.85
N ARG A 217 -26.97 -9.08 -12.22
CA ARG A 217 -28.17 -8.58 -12.90
C ARG A 217 -27.84 -7.53 -13.96
N HIS A 218 -26.75 -6.77 -13.77
CA HIS A 218 -26.30 -5.73 -14.68
C HIS A 218 -25.13 -6.19 -15.57
N HIS A 219 -24.38 -7.21 -15.12
CA HIS A 219 -23.24 -7.79 -15.81
C HIS A 219 -23.36 -9.31 -15.85
N PRO A 220 -24.19 -9.89 -16.76
CA PRO A 220 -24.45 -11.33 -16.81
C PRO A 220 -23.19 -12.18 -16.98
N ASP A 221 -22.22 -11.67 -17.74
CA ASP A 221 -20.94 -12.34 -18.03
C ASP A 221 -19.83 -12.01 -17.03
N LEU A 222 -20.19 -11.51 -15.83
CA LEU A 222 -19.27 -11.15 -14.77
C LEU A 222 -18.30 -12.28 -14.43
N GLU A 223 -17.01 -11.96 -14.44
CA GLU A 223 -15.93 -12.85 -14.02
C GLU A 223 -15.47 -12.55 -12.59
N MET A 224 -15.10 -13.60 -11.87
CA MET A 224 -14.50 -13.50 -10.55
C MET A 224 -12.98 -13.63 -10.65
N VAL A 225 -12.27 -12.67 -10.07
CA VAL A 225 -10.81 -12.68 -9.92
C VAL A 225 -10.47 -12.83 -8.43
N SER A 226 -9.51 -13.69 -8.12
CA SER A 226 -9.07 -13.90 -6.75
C SER A 226 -7.62 -13.46 -6.55
N ALA A 227 -7.37 -12.71 -5.48
CA ALA A 227 -6.03 -12.37 -5.01
C ALA A 227 -6.01 -12.32 -3.48
N GLY A 228 -4.84 -12.57 -2.89
CA GLY A 228 -4.59 -12.37 -1.47
C GLY A 228 -4.24 -10.92 -1.14
N SER A 229 -4.16 -10.59 0.15
CA SER A 229 -3.55 -9.37 0.65
C SER A 229 -4.08 -8.09 -0.03
N SER A 230 -3.31 -7.02 -0.02
CA SER A 230 -3.58 -5.73 -0.67
C SER A 230 -3.52 -5.77 -2.21
N LEU A 231 -3.12 -6.91 -2.81
CA LEU A 231 -3.17 -7.09 -4.28
C LEU A 231 -4.53 -6.82 -4.89
N LYS A 232 -5.61 -6.99 -4.13
CA LYS A 232 -6.98 -6.71 -4.60
C LYS A 232 -7.21 -5.25 -4.95
N LEU A 233 -6.62 -4.32 -4.17
CA LEU A 233 -6.65 -2.89 -4.49
C LEU A 233 -5.79 -2.58 -5.72
N CYS A 234 -4.62 -3.24 -5.84
CA CYS A 234 -3.75 -3.10 -6.99
C CYS A 234 -4.44 -3.53 -8.29
N LEU A 235 -5.17 -4.65 -8.30
CA LEU A 235 -5.91 -5.12 -9.49
C LEU A 235 -6.95 -4.11 -9.98
N VAL A 236 -7.62 -3.40 -9.07
CA VAL A 236 -8.55 -2.32 -9.47
C VAL A 236 -7.78 -1.09 -9.96
N ALA A 237 -6.69 -0.72 -9.30
CA ALA A 237 -5.84 0.39 -9.74
C ALA A 237 -5.23 0.14 -11.14
N GLU A 238 -4.83 -1.10 -11.44
CA GLU A 238 -4.35 -1.52 -12.76
C GLU A 238 -5.43 -1.51 -13.85
N GLY A 239 -6.72 -1.53 -13.50
CA GLY A 239 -7.82 -1.76 -14.43
C GLY A 239 -8.00 -3.23 -14.83
N LYS A 240 -7.29 -4.16 -14.17
CA LYS A 240 -7.47 -5.61 -14.36
C LYS A 240 -8.73 -6.15 -13.70
N ALA A 241 -9.27 -5.42 -12.71
CA ALA A 241 -10.59 -5.63 -12.13
C ALA A 241 -11.36 -4.30 -12.09
N ASP A 242 -12.70 -4.38 -12.10
CA ASP A 242 -13.55 -3.21 -12.13
C ASP A 242 -14.03 -2.81 -10.73
N ILE A 243 -14.14 -3.80 -9.84
CA ILE A 243 -14.66 -3.56 -8.49
C ILE A 243 -14.09 -4.56 -7.48
N TYR A 244 -13.83 -4.07 -6.27
CA TYR A 244 -13.47 -4.88 -5.11
C TYR A 244 -14.40 -4.55 -3.94
N PRO A 245 -15.45 -5.35 -3.68
CA PRO A 245 -16.22 -5.25 -2.45
C PRO A 245 -15.48 -5.94 -1.29
N ARG A 246 -15.30 -5.23 -0.18
CA ARG A 246 -14.76 -5.77 1.06
C ARG A 246 -15.79 -5.62 2.18
N LEU A 247 -16.69 -6.60 2.28
CA LEU A 247 -17.78 -6.66 3.27
C LEU A 247 -17.39 -7.63 4.40
N ALA A 248 -16.18 -7.42 4.95
CA ALA A 248 -15.62 -8.15 6.07
C ALA A 248 -14.54 -7.29 6.75
N PRO A 249 -14.21 -7.52 8.04
CA PRO A 249 -13.28 -6.70 8.79
C PRO A 249 -11.90 -6.59 8.13
N THR A 250 -11.32 -5.39 8.20
CA THR A 250 -9.92 -5.07 7.88
C THR A 250 -9.46 -3.93 8.78
N MET A 251 -8.15 -3.77 8.88
CA MET A 251 -7.53 -2.67 9.61
C MET A 251 -7.09 -1.55 8.66
N GLU A 252 -6.80 -0.38 9.20
CA GLU A 252 -6.32 0.76 8.41
C GLU A 252 -5.04 0.45 7.63
N TRP A 253 -4.10 -0.30 8.21
CA TRP A 253 -2.83 -0.65 7.57
C TRP A 253 -3.00 -1.61 6.40
N ASP A 254 -4.06 -2.44 6.36
CA ASP A 254 -4.37 -3.31 5.21
C ASP A 254 -4.75 -2.50 3.96
N THR A 255 -5.20 -1.25 4.13
CA THR A 255 -5.84 -0.50 3.05
C THR A 255 -5.17 0.82 2.68
N ALA A 256 -4.49 1.49 3.62
CA ALA A 256 -4.00 2.86 3.41
C ALA A 256 -3.10 3.00 2.17
N ALA A 257 -2.15 2.08 1.97
CA ALA A 257 -1.25 2.11 0.81
C ALA A 257 -2.01 1.86 -0.51
N GLY A 258 -2.86 0.82 -0.54
CA GLY A 258 -3.67 0.51 -1.71
C GLY A 258 -4.68 1.61 -2.03
N HIS A 259 -5.23 2.28 -1.02
CA HIS A 259 -6.12 3.44 -1.21
C HIS A 259 -5.40 4.62 -1.85
N ALA A 260 -4.18 4.96 -1.40
CA ALA A 260 -3.37 6.01 -2.03
C ALA A 260 -3.11 5.70 -3.51
N ILE A 261 -2.73 4.45 -3.83
CA ILE A 261 -2.48 3.99 -5.20
C ILE A 261 -3.77 4.06 -6.03
N ALA A 262 -4.89 3.57 -5.49
CA ALA A 262 -6.19 3.59 -6.17
C ALA A 262 -6.63 5.03 -6.49
N LEU A 263 -6.53 5.96 -5.52
CA LEU A 263 -6.84 7.37 -5.74
C LEU A 263 -5.95 8.00 -6.81
N ALA A 264 -4.64 7.73 -6.76
CA ALA A 264 -3.69 8.25 -7.73
C ALA A 264 -3.90 7.66 -9.14
N ALA A 265 -4.50 6.45 -9.24
CA ALA A 265 -4.95 5.83 -10.49
C ALA A 265 -6.34 6.30 -10.96
N GLY A 266 -6.96 7.27 -10.26
CA GLY A 266 -8.30 7.79 -10.60
C GLY A 266 -9.46 6.90 -10.14
N ARG A 267 -9.21 5.94 -9.24
CA ARG A 267 -10.23 5.07 -8.64
C ARG A 267 -10.75 5.67 -7.33
N LYS A 268 -11.80 5.08 -6.78
CA LYS A 268 -12.41 5.47 -5.51
C LYS A 268 -12.39 4.31 -4.53
N VAL A 269 -12.21 4.63 -3.24
CA VAL A 269 -12.35 3.67 -2.13
C VAL A 269 -13.37 4.25 -1.17
N LEU A 270 -14.55 3.65 -1.13
CA LEU A 270 -15.73 4.22 -0.50
C LEU A 270 -16.28 3.27 0.58
N ASP A 271 -16.71 3.82 1.69
CA ASP A 271 -17.54 3.13 2.65
C ASP A 271 -18.80 2.59 1.97
N ALA A 272 -19.07 1.30 2.13
CA ALA A 272 -20.16 0.61 1.44
C ALA A 272 -21.56 1.03 1.91
N GLN A 273 -21.68 1.68 3.07
CA GLN A 273 -22.96 2.12 3.63
C GLN A 273 -23.23 3.59 3.33
N THR A 274 -22.20 4.44 3.37
CA THR A 274 -22.35 5.89 3.26
C THR A 274 -21.97 6.44 1.90
N ASP A 275 -21.28 5.67 1.07
CA ASP A 275 -20.65 6.06 -0.21
C ASP A 275 -19.67 7.25 -0.06
N LEU A 276 -19.17 7.49 1.16
CA LEU A 276 -18.13 8.46 1.44
C LEU A 276 -16.74 7.83 1.38
N PRO A 277 -15.68 8.60 1.06
CA PRO A 277 -14.31 8.08 1.12
C PRO A 277 -13.94 7.55 2.49
N LEU A 278 -13.14 6.47 2.55
CA LEU A 278 -12.56 6.00 3.80
C LEU A 278 -11.62 7.05 4.37
N THR A 279 -11.61 7.15 5.70
CA THR A 279 -10.69 8.00 6.46
C THR A 279 -9.81 7.16 7.38
N TYR A 280 -8.69 7.74 7.78
CA TYR A 280 -7.62 7.08 8.53
C TYR A 280 -7.24 7.83 9.80
N ASN A 281 -6.50 7.17 10.68
CA ASN A 281 -6.16 7.62 12.02
C ASN A 281 -7.39 7.80 12.92
N LYS A 282 -8.38 6.92 12.75
CA LYS A 282 -9.60 6.89 13.58
C LYS A 282 -9.29 6.38 14.98
N GLU A 283 -10.18 6.63 15.93
CA GLU A 283 -10.13 6.02 17.27
C GLU A 283 -10.14 4.49 17.17
N ASP A 284 -11.15 3.94 16.48
CA ASP A 284 -11.18 2.54 16.08
C ASP A 284 -10.46 2.39 14.73
N LEU A 285 -9.37 1.63 14.72
CA LEU A 285 -8.55 1.39 13.53
C LEU A 285 -9.17 0.36 12.55
N HIS A 286 -10.32 -0.23 12.89
CA HIS A 286 -11.06 -1.04 11.93
C HIS A 286 -11.63 -0.17 10.80
N ASN A 287 -11.55 -0.68 9.58
CA ASN A 287 -12.26 -0.07 8.47
C ASN A 287 -13.75 -0.45 8.50
N PRO A 288 -14.65 0.46 8.10
CA PRO A 288 -15.98 0.05 7.71
C PRO A 288 -15.92 -0.89 6.50
N TRP A 289 -16.99 -1.56 6.17
CA TRP A 289 -17.11 -2.24 4.89
C TRP A 289 -16.94 -1.25 3.76
N PHE A 290 -16.21 -1.63 2.71
CA PHE A 290 -15.89 -0.70 1.64
C PHE A 290 -15.94 -1.33 0.25
N VAL A 291 -15.98 -0.47 -0.76
CA VAL A 291 -15.91 -0.83 -2.16
C VAL A 291 -14.84 0.00 -2.85
N VAL A 292 -13.99 -0.66 -3.62
CA VAL A 292 -13.02 -0.01 -4.53
C VAL A 292 -13.56 -0.08 -5.95
N LYS A 293 -13.64 1.03 -6.66
CA LYS A 293 -14.21 1.12 -8.02
C LYS A 293 -13.65 2.28 -8.85
#